data_a02c0db104dda7ca95a5955bb6db1cd3
#
_entry.id   a02c0db104dda7ca95a5955bb6db1cd3
#
_cell.length_a   1.000
_cell.length_b   1.000
_cell.length_c   1.000
_cell.angle_alpha   90.00
_cell.angle_beta   90.00
_cell.angle_gamma   90.00
#
_symmetry.space_group_name_H-M   'P 1'
#
loop_
_entity.id
_entity.type
_entity.pdbx_description
1 polymer ?
#
loop_
_entity_poly.entity_id
_entity_poly.type
_entity_poly.pdbx_seq_one_letter_code
_entity_poly.pdbx_strand_id
1 'polypeptide(L)'
;MALSGGIAALTSCDRLIEVSSPANLITAEKIFEDSLLLEDALLNCYLTLDFHEQFLPYLGLYVDELTTASQLTQHQEFLTNALTPESNLGNLSVWRSLYSAIYQANFIVEGLEQPGGELSLSPAYRRVLGEAKFVRAYSYFYLVNLWGDVPLVLIADVSRTAATGRHPVSEVYDQIIADLTDARMLLSAAGTQAKSRAGAAAATALLSRVLLYRGDWSGAERESATVIAGFPPLEAPLEGLFKAGHPETIFELWKERGYSFGATYIPATSTGAPTLVVRDGLLELLDEQDGRRSAYVSVNGSGLHFPYKYKLRTVSAEPEYDVLLRLPELYLINAEAKLMLGDITGSIDMLNAVRQRAGLAGLDHSLPGDAVVRALIDERARELFCEGGHRFFDLKRLGLIDEVMAATKPTWESGAKLFPIPQQEMDRNPRLTQNEGYN
;
A
#
# COMPACT_ATOMS: atom_id res chain seq x y z
N MET A 1 -57.44 -10.17 67.38
CA MET A 1 -56.47 -10.94 66.60
C MET A 1 -55.97 -10.05 65.48
N ALA A 2 -54.78 -9.49 65.61
CA ALA A 2 -54.14 -8.70 64.60
C ALA A 2 -52.93 -9.52 64.05
N LEU A 3 -52.95 -9.84 62.77
CA LEU A 3 -51.84 -10.48 62.04
C LEU A 3 -50.91 -9.39 61.50
N SER A 4 -49.74 -9.27 62.10
CA SER A 4 -48.67 -8.46 61.57
C SER A 4 -47.90 -9.30 60.53
N GLY A 5 -47.98 -8.95 59.20
CA GLY A 5 -47.22 -9.50 58.16
C GLY A 5 -45.85 -8.79 58.05
N GLY A 6 -44.77 -9.52 58.30
CA GLY A 6 -43.40 -9.02 58.11
C GLY A 6 -43.02 -9.06 56.69
N ILE A 7 -42.59 -7.93 56.06
CA ILE A 7 -42.00 -7.83 54.76
C ILE A 7 -40.49 -8.13 54.92
N ALA A 8 -40.01 -9.28 54.39
CA ALA A 8 -38.60 -9.57 54.31
C ALA A 8 -38.01 -8.83 53.09
N ALA A 9 -37.14 -7.87 53.34
CA ALA A 9 -36.36 -7.22 52.30
C ALA A 9 -35.26 -8.16 51.79
N LEU A 10 -35.37 -8.62 50.57
CA LEU A 10 -34.31 -9.33 49.86
C LEU A 10 -33.25 -8.32 49.45
N THR A 11 -32.19 -8.19 50.22
CA THR A 11 -30.96 -7.51 49.78
C THR A 11 -30.24 -8.43 48.81
N SER A 12 -30.31 -8.10 47.52
CA SER A 12 -29.53 -8.73 46.47
C SER A 12 -28.03 -8.44 46.70
N CYS A 13 -27.24 -9.47 46.86
CA CYS A 13 -25.77 -9.37 46.89
C CYS A 13 -25.23 -9.17 45.50
N ASP A 14 -25.12 -7.94 45.01
CA ASP A 14 -24.47 -7.59 43.75
C ASP A 14 -22.93 -7.68 43.81
N ARG A 15 -22.36 -8.12 44.94
CA ARG A 15 -20.89 -8.18 45.15
C ARG A 15 -20.24 -9.55 44.96
N LEU A 16 -20.93 -10.55 44.42
CA LEU A 16 -20.41 -11.92 44.41
C LEU A 16 -19.85 -12.41 43.08
N ILE A 17 -19.77 -11.58 42.06
CA ILE A 17 -19.12 -11.94 40.78
C ILE A 17 -18.26 -10.76 40.26
N GLU A 18 -17.37 -10.25 41.08
CA GLU A 18 -16.19 -9.57 40.54
C GLU A 18 -15.18 -10.68 40.21
N VAL A 19 -15.25 -11.19 38.98
CA VAL A 19 -14.14 -11.99 38.39
C VAL A 19 -13.00 -11.00 38.20
N SER A 20 -12.02 -11.01 39.10
CA SER A 20 -10.77 -10.27 38.88
C SER A 20 -10.20 -10.65 37.52
N SER A 21 -9.88 -9.66 36.69
CA SER A 21 -9.21 -9.92 35.40
C SER A 21 -8.02 -10.84 35.65
N PRO A 22 -7.80 -11.84 34.76
CA PRO A 22 -6.65 -12.75 34.91
C PRO A 22 -5.37 -11.94 35.09
N ALA A 23 -4.51 -12.34 36.02
CA ALA A 23 -3.27 -11.62 36.36
C ALA A 23 -2.31 -11.42 35.16
N ASN A 24 -2.53 -12.15 34.07
CA ASN A 24 -1.72 -12.14 32.84
C ASN A 24 -2.41 -11.34 31.71
N LEU A 25 -3.52 -10.65 31.97
CA LEU A 25 -4.17 -9.84 30.93
C LEU A 25 -3.51 -8.45 30.90
N ILE A 26 -2.94 -8.10 29.75
CA ILE A 26 -2.46 -6.73 29.49
C ILE A 26 -3.69 -5.89 29.18
N THR A 27 -3.99 -4.90 30.01
CA THR A 27 -5.12 -3.96 29.78
C THR A 27 -4.68 -2.84 28.84
N ALA A 28 -5.65 -2.16 28.21
CA ALA A 28 -5.35 -1.01 27.33
C ALA A 28 -4.56 0.08 28.08
N GLU A 29 -4.93 0.38 29.33
CA GLU A 29 -4.25 1.37 30.17
C GLU A 29 -2.77 1.04 30.33
N LYS A 30 -2.41 -0.22 30.59
CA LYS A 30 -1.00 -0.66 30.71
C LYS A 30 -0.21 -0.46 29.42
N ILE A 31 -0.85 -0.63 28.26
CA ILE A 31 -0.17 -0.42 26.97
C ILE A 31 0.25 1.05 26.83
N PHE A 32 -0.60 1.99 27.24
CA PHE A 32 -0.30 3.41 27.12
C PHE A 32 0.58 3.96 28.25
N GLU A 33 0.70 3.24 29.37
CA GLU A 33 1.62 3.57 30.48
C GLU A 33 3.04 3.03 30.25
N ASP A 34 3.20 1.98 29.43
CA ASP A 34 4.49 1.33 29.15
C ASP A 34 4.91 1.55 27.68
N SER A 35 6.03 2.27 27.50
CA SER A 35 6.54 2.60 26.17
C SER A 35 6.96 1.37 25.35
N LEU A 36 7.36 0.26 25.98
CA LEU A 36 7.68 -0.98 25.28
C LEU A 36 6.44 -1.69 24.76
N LEU A 37 5.39 -1.77 25.59
CA LEU A 37 4.11 -2.35 25.17
C LEU A 37 3.47 -1.53 24.04
N LEU A 38 3.59 -0.22 24.11
CA LEU A 38 3.10 0.68 23.05
C LEU A 38 3.89 0.48 21.75
N GLU A 39 5.21 0.31 21.85
CA GLU A 39 6.07 -0.03 20.70
C GLU A 39 5.67 -1.37 20.08
N ASP A 40 5.42 -2.40 20.88
CA ASP A 40 4.95 -3.71 20.39
C ASP A 40 3.59 -3.61 19.71
N ALA A 41 2.67 -2.81 20.22
CA ALA A 41 1.38 -2.53 19.58
C ALA A 41 1.57 -1.87 18.20
N LEU A 42 2.51 -0.93 18.09
CA LEU A 42 2.82 -0.28 16.81
C LEU A 42 3.50 -1.25 15.83
N LEU A 43 4.45 -2.08 16.29
CA LEU A 43 5.08 -3.10 15.43
C LEU A 43 4.03 -4.06 14.86
N ASN A 44 3.01 -4.40 15.64
CA ASN A 44 1.91 -5.22 15.18
C ASN A 44 1.10 -4.56 14.04
N CYS A 45 0.96 -3.23 14.03
CA CYS A 45 0.39 -2.52 12.88
C CYS A 45 1.18 -2.77 11.58
N TYR A 46 2.51 -2.76 11.64
CA TYR A 46 3.35 -3.03 10.47
C TYR A 46 3.26 -4.49 10.01
N LEU A 47 3.16 -5.45 10.94
CA LEU A 47 3.01 -6.87 10.60
C LEU A 47 1.72 -7.15 9.83
N THR A 48 0.65 -6.39 10.07
CA THR A 48 -0.60 -6.53 9.32
C THR A 48 -0.52 -6.03 7.88
N LEU A 49 0.53 -5.26 7.52
CA LEU A 49 0.79 -4.84 6.14
C LEU A 49 1.51 -5.93 5.31
N ASP A 50 1.81 -7.10 5.88
CA ASP A 50 2.51 -8.20 5.20
C ASP A 50 1.68 -8.89 4.09
N PHE A 51 0.44 -8.45 3.84
CA PHE A 51 -0.36 -8.90 2.71
C PHE A 51 0.30 -8.65 1.34
N HIS A 52 1.24 -7.73 1.26
CA HIS A 52 1.90 -7.29 0.04
C HIS A 52 2.54 -8.45 -0.72
N GLU A 53 3.37 -9.27 -0.04
CA GLU A 53 4.08 -10.39 -0.68
C GLU A 53 3.11 -11.43 -1.27
N GLN A 54 1.95 -11.61 -0.65
CA GLN A 54 0.94 -12.57 -1.08
C GLN A 54 -0.01 -12.03 -2.13
N PHE A 55 -0.13 -10.71 -2.28
CA PHE A 55 -1.15 -10.07 -3.09
C PHE A 55 -0.60 -9.26 -4.28
N LEU A 56 0.40 -8.40 -4.07
CA LEU A 56 0.86 -7.47 -5.12
C LEU A 56 1.34 -8.14 -6.40
N PRO A 57 2.00 -9.33 -6.37
CA PRO A 57 2.35 -10.05 -7.59
C PRO A 57 1.15 -10.40 -8.46
N TYR A 58 -0.01 -10.63 -7.84
CA TYR A 58 -1.24 -10.95 -8.57
C TYR A 58 -1.88 -9.72 -9.21
N LEU A 59 -1.62 -8.50 -8.72
CA LEU A 59 -2.02 -7.30 -9.45
C LEU A 59 -1.33 -7.18 -10.80
N GLY A 60 -0.08 -7.67 -10.94
CA GLY A 60 0.58 -7.78 -12.24
C GLY A 60 -0.11 -8.77 -13.19
N LEU A 61 -0.70 -9.87 -12.65
CA LEU A 61 -1.58 -10.77 -13.43
C LEU A 61 -2.90 -10.10 -13.79
N TYR A 62 -3.42 -9.26 -12.89
CA TYR A 62 -4.71 -8.58 -13.07
C TYR A 62 -4.67 -7.55 -14.20
N VAL A 63 -3.48 -7.00 -14.47
CA VAL A 63 -3.24 -6.03 -15.56
C VAL A 63 -2.43 -6.66 -16.71
N ASP A 64 -1.77 -5.82 -17.49
CA ASP A 64 -0.99 -6.15 -18.69
C ASP A 64 0.50 -6.46 -18.43
N GLU A 65 0.91 -6.63 -17.16
CA GLU A 65 2.31 -6.85 -16.80
C GLU A 65 2.72 -8.32 -16.87
N LEU A 66 1.90 -9.22 -16.32
CA LEU A 66 2.25 -10.62 -16.13
C LEU A 66 1.24 -11.58 -16.76
N THR A 67 1.70 -12.82 -17.01
CA THR A 67 0.90 -13.98 -17.37
C THR A 67 1.33 -15.19 -16.54
N THR A 68 0.57 -16.28 -16.59
CA THR A 68 0.88 -17.54 -15.90
C THR A 68 0.31 -18.73 -16.64
N ALA A 69 1.03 -19.87 -16.57
CA ALA A 69 0.53 -21.17 -16.98
C ALA A 69 -0.08 -21.97 -15.82
N SER A 70 -0.04 -21.43 -14.60
CA SER A 70 -0.59 -22.09 -13.40
C SER A 70 -2.10 -22.23 -13.50
N GLN A 71 -2.61 -23.43 -13.16
CA GLN A 71 -4.06 -23.72 -13.13
C GLN A 71 -4.66 -23.55 -11.73
N LEU A 72 -3.92 -22.97 -10.78
CA LEU A 72 -4.48 -22.65 -9.46
C LEU A 72 -5.60 -21.60 -9.62
N THR A 73 -6.72 -21.85 -8.98
CA THR A 73 -7.92 -21.01 -9.08
C THR A 73 -7.61 -19.54 -8.86
N GLN A 74 -6.86 -19.22 -7.80
CA GLN A 74 -6.47 -17.85 -7.49
C GLN A 74 -5.65 -17.17 -8.60
N HIS A 75 -4.77 -17.91 -9.29
CA HIS A 75 -4.01 -17.34 -10.40
C HIS A 75 -4.91 -17.07 -11.61
N GLN A 76 -5.86 -17.99 -11.86
CA GLN A 76 -6.79 -17.83 -12.96
C GLN A 76 -7.80 -16.71 -12.73
N GLU A 77 -8.30 -16.54 -11.50
CA GLU A 77 -9.18 -15.42 -11.12
C GLU A 77 -8.52 -14.06 -11.44
N PHE A 78 -7.24 -13.88 -11.10
CA PHE A 78 -6.52 -12.66 -11.45
C PHE A 78 -6.17 -12.57 -12.94
N LEU A 79 -5.73 -13.66 -13.56
CA LEU A 79 -5.37 -13.67 -14.97
C LEU A 79 -6.55 -13.30 -15.87
N THR A 80 -7.75 -13.78 -15.53
CA THR A 80 -8.98 -13.60 -16.32
C THR A 80 -9.87 -12.47 -15.82
N ASN A 81 -9.44 -11.74 -14.77
CA ASN A 81 -10.21 -10.69 -14.11
C ASN A 81 -11.59 -11.16 -13.57
N ALA A 82 -11.66 -12.43 -13.16
CA ALA A 82 -12.88 -13.10 -12.70
C ALA A 82 -12.94 -13.25 -11.18
N LEU A 83 -12.51 -12.21 -10.44
CA LEU A 83 -12.72 -12.18 -8.99
C LEU A 83 -14.21 -12.18 -8.67
N THR A 84 -14.58 -12.93 -7.63
CA THR A 84 -15.97 -12.99 -7.13
C THR A 84 -16.02 -12.50 -5.67
N PRO A 85 -17.21 -12.20 -5.14
CA PRO A 85 -17.38 -11.88 -3.72
C PRO A 85 -16.85 -12.97 -2.77
N GLU A 86 -16.79 -14.22 -3.23
CA GLU A 86 -16.31 -15.39 -2.49
C GLU A 86 -14.80 -15.63 -2.65
N SER A 87 -14.12 -14.94 -3.57
CA SER A 87 -12.68 -15.07 -3.77
C SER A 87 -11.91 -14.73 -2.49
N ASN A 88 -11.07 -15.65 -2.02
CA ASN A 88 -10.43 -15.51 -0.72
C ASN A 88 -9.13 -14.74 -0.81
N LEU A 89 -8.18 -15.19 -1.64
CA LEU A 89 -6.79 -14.70 -1.57
C LEU A 89 -6.68 -13.21 -1.91
N GLY A 90 -7.19 -12.76 -3.00
CA GLY A 90 -7.02 -11.37 -3.48
C GLY A 90 -8.13 -10.43 -3.03
N ASN A 91 -9.17 -10.94 -2.38
CA ASN A 91 -10.32 -10.18 -1.98
C ASN A 91 -10.49 -10.15 -0.46
N LEU A 92 -11.01 -11.22 0.12
CA LEU A 92 -11.33 -11.27 1.55
C LEU A 92 -10.08 -11.11 2.46
N SER A 93 -8.99 -11.80 2.13
CA SER A 93 -7.77 -11.75 2.97
C SER A 93 -7.15 -10.36 2.99
N VAL A 94 -7.08 -9.68 1.85
CA VAL A 94 -6.54 -8.32 1.75
C VAL A 94 -7.44 -7.31 2.45
N TRP A 95 -8.75 -7.39 2.23
CA TRP A 95 -9.72 -6.57 2.95
C TRP A 95 -9.54 -6.67 4.46
N ARG A 96 -9.47 -7.89 5.00
CA ARG A 96 -9.29 -8.12 6.43
C ARG A 96 -7.96 -7.65 6.98
N SER A 97 -6.87 -7.86 6.26
CA SER A 97 -5.55 -7.36 6.67
C SER A 97 -5.56 -5.84 6.79
N LEU A 98 -6.10 -5.14 5.80
CA LEU A 98 -6.20 -3.68 5.79
C LEU A 98 -7.06 -3.15 6.94
N TYR A 99 -8.25 -3.74 7.17
CA TYR A 99 -9.10 -3.33 8.31
C TYR A 99 -8.51 -3.73 9.66
N SER A 100 -7.72 -4.80 9.75
CA SER A 100 -6.98 -5.14 10.96
C SER A 100 -5.91 -4.09 11.27
N ALA A 101 -5.16 -3.64 10.24
CA ALA A 101 -4.19 -2.55 10.39
C ALA A 101 -4.88 -1.25 10.85
N ILE A 102 -6.03 -0.90 10.25
CA ILE A 102 -6.83 0.27 10.64
C ILE A 102 -7.31 0.15 12.10
N TYR A 103 -7.81 -1.01 12.51
CA TYR A 103 -8.25 -1.23 13.88
C TYR A 103 -7.12 -0.99 14.88
N GLN A 104 -5.95 -1.57 14.63
CA GLN A 104 -4.79 -1.42 15.51
C GLN A 104 -4.26 0.03 15.52
N ALA A 105 -4.23 0.68 14.36
CA ALA A 105 -3.87 2.09 14.28
C ALA A 105 -4.88 2.98 15.04
N ASN A 106 -6.18 2.72 14.91
CA ASN A 106 -7.22 3.43 15.65
C ASN A 106 -7.05 3.26 17.16
N PHE A 107 -6.73 2.04 17.63
CA PHE A 107 -6.46 1.79 19.04
C PHE A 107 -5.34 2.68 19.59
N ILE A 108 -4.25 2.82 18.84
CA ILE A 108 -3.12 3.67 19.22
C ILE A 108 -3.52 5.16 19.16
N VAL A 109 -4.20 5.58 18.09
CA VAL A 109 -4.62 6.98 17.89
C VAL A 109 -5.58 7.42 19.01
N GLU A 110 -6.63 6.63 19.31
CA GLU A 110 -7.58 6.94 20.38
C GLU A 110 -6.91 7.01 21.75
N GLY A 111 -5.99 6.09 22.03
CA GLY A 111 -5.31 6.07 23.32
C GLY A 111 -4.35 7.25 23.53
N LEU A 112 -3.71 7.72 22.47
CA LEU A 112 -2.75 8.83 22.54
C LEU A 112 -3.37 10.21 22.37
N GLU A 113 -4.53 10.33 21.73
CA GLU A 113 -5.26 11.60 21.53
C GLU A 113 -6.30 11.87 22.65
N GLN A 114 -6.34 11.08 23.73
CA GLN A 114 -7.26 11.33 24.85
C GLN A 114 -6.99 12.70 25.49
N PRO A 115 -8.05 13.46 25.84
CA PRO A 115 -7.89 14.74 26.54
C PRO A 115 -7.15 14.55 27.88
N GLY A 116 -6.04 15.26 28.07
CA GLY A 116 -5.24 15.19 29.30
C GLY A 116 -4.05 14.21 29.24
N GLY A 117 -3.80 13.55 28.11
CA GLY A 117 -2.62 12.71 27.91
C GLY A 117 -1.35 13.56 27.79
N GLU A 118 -0.64 13.80 28.90
CA GLU A 118 0.71 14.43 28.89
C GLU A 118 1.69 13.62 27.98
N LEU A 119 1.39 12.36 27.77
CA LEU A 119 2.11 11.42 26.92
C LEU A 119 2.21 11.87 25.45
N SER A 120 1.21 12.59 24.91
CA SER A 120 1.21 13.10 23.54
C SER A 120 2.35 14.11 23.24
N LEU A 121 3.02 14.61 24.26
CA LEU A 121 4.08 15.63 24.14
C LEU A 121 5.49 15.05 24.05
N SER A 122 5.72 13.79 24.44
CA SER A 122 7.06 13.18 24.34
C SER A 122 7.42 12.85 22.89
N PRO A 123 8.69 12.93 22.48
CA PRO A 123 9.13 12.55 21.12
C PRO A 123 8.76 11.10 20.76
N ALA A 124 8.86 10.17 21.71
CA ALA A 124 8.50 8.76 21.51
C ALA A 124 7.02 8.59 21.19
N TYR A 125 6.12 9.24 21.94
CA TYR A 125 4.68 9.16 21.72
C TYR A 125 4.26 9.86 20.41
N ARG A 126 4.87 11.00 20.08
CA ARG A 126 4.65 11.66 18.78
C ARG A 126 5.01 10.75 17.62
N ARG A 127 6.13 10.03 17.73
CA ARG A 127 6.54 9.06 16.73
C ARG A 127 5.51 7.94 16.57
N VAL A 128 5.11 7.30 17.66
CA VAL A 128 4.13 6.21 17.64
C VAL A 128 2.81 6.68 17.04
N LEU A 129 2.31 7.84 17.44
CA LEU A 129 1.08 8.42 16.89
C LEU A 129 1.22 8.73 15.38
N GLY A 130 2.34 9.31 14.96
CA GLY A 130 2.61 9.63 13.57
C GLY A 130 2.70 8.37 12.69
N GLU A 131 3.35 7.31 13.19
CA GLU A 131 3.45 6.04 12.48
C GLU A 131 2.09 5.32 12.41
N ALA A 132 1.30 5.33 13.48
CA ALA A 132 -0.05 4.76 13.48
C ALA A 132 -0.97 5.45 12.46
N LYS A 133 -0.95 6.80 12.40
CA LYS A 133 -1.68 7.57 11.38
C LYS A 133 -1.20 7.25 9.96
N PHE A 134 0.11 7.10 9.76
CA PHE A 134 0.67 6.67 8.46
C PHE A 134 0.14 5.30 8.04
N VAL A 135 0.15 4.30 8.93
CA VAL A 135 -0.35 2.94 8.64
C VAL A 135 -1.85 2.97 8.32
N ARG A 136 -2.63 3.77 9.05
CA ARG A 136 -4.07 3.95 8.77
C ARG A 136 -4.31 4.55 7.40
N ALA A 137 -3.61 5.62 7.07
CA ALA A 137 -3.68 6.27 5.76
C ALA A 137 -3.27 5.33 4.62
N TYR A 138 -2.17 4.59 4.79
CA TYR A 138 -1.69 3.61 3.82
C TYR A 138 -2.72 2.50 3.57
N SER A 139 -3.34 2.00 4.63
CA SER A 139 -4.38 0.98 4.52
C SER A 139 -5.63 1.48 3.80
N TYR A 140 -6.09 2.69 4.10
CA TYR A 140 -7.21 3.31 3.39
C TYR A 140 -6.88 3.62 1.94
N PHE A 141 -5.63 3.98 1.61
CA PHE A 141 -5.22 4.18 0.23
C PHE A 141 -5.42 2.92 -0.63
N TYR A 142 -5.07 1.74 -0.12
CA TYR A 142 -5.34 0.49 -0.84
C TYR A 142 -6.83 0.15 -0.88
N LEU A 143 -7.54 0.30 0.23
CA LEU A 143 -8.98 0.04 0.29
C LEU A 143 -9.74 0.84 -0.76
N VAL A 144 -9.54 2.16 -0.79
CA VAL A 144 -10.29 3.05 -1.71
C VAL A 144 -9.92 2.81 -3.17
N ASN A 145 -8.66 2.44 -3.45
CA ASN A 145 -8.23 2.18 -4.82
C ASN A 145 -8.63 0.79 -5.33
N LEU A 146 -8.82 -0.19 -4.46
CA LEU A 146 -9.25 -1.54 -4.85
C LEU A 146 -10.78 -1.68 -4.89
N TRP A 147 -11.49 -1.15 -3.87
CA TRP A 147 -12.94 -1.37 -3.73
C TRP A 147 -13.81 -0.13 -3.96
N GLY A 148 -13.23 1.04 -4.15
CA GLY A 148 -13.99 2.29 -4.27
C GLY A 148 -14.51 2.78 -2.92
N ASP A 149 -15.81 3.02 -2.80
CA ASP A 149 -16.43 3.39 -1.53
C ASP A 149 -16.24 2.27 -0.50
N VAL A 150 -15.81 2.62 0.71
CA VAL A 150 -15.53 1.66 1.79
C VAL A 150 -15.96 2.22 3.16
N PRO A 151 -16.20 1.37 4.17
CA PRO A 151 -16.45 1.85 5.54
C PRO A 151 -15.29 2.70 6.07
N LEU A 152 -15.57 3.93 6.44
CA LEU A 152 -14.60 4.81 7.11
C LEU A 152 -14.73 4.65 8.63
N VAL A 153 -13.81 3.88 9.22
CA VAL A 153 -13.77 3.51 10.63
C VAL A 153 -12.57 4.20 11.27
N LEU A 154 -12.82 5.12 12.21
CA LEU A 154 -11.80 5.95 12.84
C LEU A 154 -11.66 5.67 14.36
N ILE A 155 -12.40 4.71 14.89
CA ILE A 155 -12.36 4.28 16.29
C ILE A 155 -12.19 2.77 16.39
N ALA A 156 -11.61 2.30 17.50
CA ALA A 156 -11.35 0.88 17.75
C ALA A 156 -12.55 0.13 18.37
N ASP A 157 -13.65 0.82 18.70
CA ASP A 157 -14.84 0.19 19.28
C ASP A 157 -15.67 -0.53 18.22
N VAL A 158 -15.47 -1.86 18.11
CA VAL A 158 -16.18 -2.71 17.16
C VAL A 158 -17.70 -2.68 17.37
N SER A 159 -18.18 -2.51 18.60
CA SER A 159 -19.63 -2.47 18.87
C SER A 159 -20.33 -1.29 18.20
N ARG A 160 -19.60 -0.19 18.03
CA ARG A 160 -20.06 1.03 17.37
C ARG A 160 -19.83 1.04 15.85
N THR A 161 -18.83 0.28 15.39
CA THR A 161 -18.37 0.36 13.98
C THR A 161 -18.79 -0.83 13.11
N ALA A 162 -19.21 -1.95 13.71
CA ALA A 162 -19.58 -3.17 12.99
C ALA A 162 -20.66 -2.99 11.89
N ALA A 163 -21.51 -1.96 12.03
CA ALA A 163 -22.56 -1.64 11.05
C ALA A 163 -22.28 -0.32 10.30
N THR A 164 -21.00 0.08 10.16
CA THR A 164 -20.64 1.27 9.36
C THR A 164 -20.86 0.98 7.88
N GLY A 165 -21.66 1.81 7.20
CA GLY A 165 -21.86 1.71 5.75
C GLY A 165 -20.64 2.21 4.98
N ARG A 166 -20.70 2.10 3.66
CA ARG A 166 -19.65 2.62 2.76
C ARG A 166 -19.69 4.15 2.73
N HIS A 167 -18.53 4.78 2.78
CA HIS A 167 -18.33 6.22 2.60
C HIS A 167 -17.80 6.50 1.20
N PRO A 168 -18.17 7.63 0.60
CA PRO A 168 -17.66 8.03 -0.72
C PRO A 168 -16.14 8.07 -0.76
N VAL A 169 -15.55 7.70 -1.90
CA VAL A 169 -14.11 7.76 -2.19
C VAL A 169 -13.50 9.10 -1.75
N SER A 170 -14.22 10.22 -1.98
CA SER A 170 -13.73 11.57 -1.61
C SER A 170 -13.51 11.74 -0.11
N GLU A 171 -14.45 11.27 0.72
CA GLU A 171 -14.34 11.37 2.18
C GLU A 171 -13.20 10.51 2.73
N VAL A 172 -13.00 9.32 2.15
CA VAL A 172 -11.87 8.45 2.52
C VAL A 172 -10.54 9.11 2.18
N TYR A 173 -10.42 9.74 1.01
CA TYR A 173 -9.21 10.48 0.64
C TYR A 173 -8.99 11.71 1.53
N ASP A 174 -10.02 12.43 1.92
CA ASP A 174 -9.89 13.56 2.84
C ASP A 174 -9.31 13.12 4.19
N GLN A 175 -9.74 11.96 4.70
CA GLN A 175 -9.14 11.36 5.91
C GLN A 175 -7.70 10.92 5.71
N ILE A 176 -7.36 10.29 4.56
CA ILE A 176 -5.99 9.90 4.23
C ILE A 176 -5.07 11.14 4.24
N ILE A 177 -5.50 12.24 3.62
CA ILE A 177 -4.74 13.49 3.58
C ILE A 177 -4.56 14.08 4.98
N ALA A 178 -5.60 14.07 5.81
CA ALA A 178 -5.53 14.52 7.20
C ALA A 178 -4.51 13.69 7.99
N ASP A 179 -4.61 12.36 7.94
CA ASP A 179 -3.69 11.46 8.64
C ASP A 179 -2.23 11.64 8.20
N LEU A 180 -1.98 11.78 6.89
CA LEU A 180 -0.61 11.96 6.37
C LEU A 180 -0.04 13.35 6.70
N THR A 181 -0.88 14.38 6.73
CA THR A 181 -0.46 15.72 7.15
C THR A 181 -0.04 15.73 8.61
N ASP A 182 -0.84 15.12 9.48
CA ASP A 182 -0.53 14.97 10.90
C ASP A 182 0.70 14.09 11.12
N ALA A 183 0.77 12.93 10.43
CA ALA A 183 1.91 12.01 10.51
C ALA A 183 3.21 12.73 10.15
N ARG A 184 3.24 13.50 9.05
CA ARG A 184 4.42 14.27 8.66
C ARG A 184 4.88 15.23 9.75
N MET A 185 3.96 15.99 10.36
CA MET A 185 4.30 16.94 11.42
C MET A 185 4.84 16.23 12.67
N LEU A 186 4.17 15.17 13.10
CA LEU A 186 4.54 14.38 14.27
C LEU A 186 5.92 13.72 14.10
N LEU A 187 6.15 13.13 12.92
CA LEU A 187 7.39 12.42 12.60
C LEU A 187 8.58 13.36 12.35
N SER A 188 8.33 14.58 11.85
CA SER A 188 9.38 15.59 11.70
C SER A 188 9.98 16.00 13.06
N ALA A 189 9.15 16.06 14.08
CA ALA A 189 9.59 16.37 15.44
C ALA A 189 10.25 15.19 16.17
N ALA A 190 10.11 13.97 15.66
CA ALA A 190 10.65 12.75 16.27
C ALA A 190 12.06 12.39 15.80
N GLY A 191 12.58 13.04 14.75
CA GLY A 191 13.91 12.78 14.19
C GLY A 191 13.92 11.65 13.14
N THR A 192 15.14 11.30 12.68
CA THR A 192 15.34 10.29 11.62
C THR A 192 15.02 8.89 12.14
N GLN A 193 14.26 8.13 11.32
CA GLN A 193 13.93 6.73 11.57
C GLN A 193 14.70 5.81 10.63
N ALA A 194 14.81 4.52 10.99
CA ALA A 194 15.18 3.47 10.04
C ALA A 194 14.16 3.41 8.89
N LYS A 195 14.61 3.05 7.69
CA LYS A 195 13.72 3.00 6.51
C LYS A 195 12.59 1.96 6.63
N SER A 196 12.73 1.02 7.56
CA SER A 196 11.67 0.07 7.92
C SER A 196 10.62 0.64 8.91
N ARG A 197 10.71 1.93 9.21
CA ARG A 197 9.74 2.67 10.04
C ARG A 197 9.33 3.93 9.27
N ALA A 198 8.06 4.26 9.31
CA ALA A 198 7.58 5.45 8.63
C ALA A 198 8.18 6.72 9.29
N GLY A 199 8.96 7.46 8.51
CA GLY A 199 9.46 8.79 8.88
C GLY A 199 8.70 9.90 8.17
N ALA A 200 9.05 11.15 8.46
CA ALA A 200 8.43 12.31 7.79
C ALA A 200 8.53 12.25 6.27
N ALA A 201 9.67 11.75 5.73
CA ALA A 201 9.84 11.57 4.29
C ALA A 201 8.84 10.54 3.71
N ALA A 202 8.59 9.44 4.42
CA ALA A 202 7.61 8.43 4.00
C ALA A 202 6.18 8.99 3.99
N ALA A 203 5.80 9.74 5.04
CA ALA A 203 4.49 10.40 5.11
C ALA A 203 4.32 11.43 3.99
N THR A 204 5.37 12.24 3.68
CA THR A 204 5.35 13.22 2.60
C THR A 204 5.30 12.55 1.22
N ALA A 205 6.05 11.45 1.03
CA ALA A 205 6.04 10.69 -0.22
C ALA A 205 4.66 10.09 -0.51
N LEU A 206 4.04 9.45 0.49
CA LEU A 206 2.69 8.92 0.33
C LEU A 206 1.65 10.04 0.14
N LEU A 207 1.79 11.17 0.83
CA LEU A 207 0.94 12.34 0.64
C LEU A 207 1.02 12.87 -0.80
N SER A 208 2.23 12.94 -1.39
CA SER A 208 2.39 13.38 -2.78
C SER A 208 1.67 12.44 -3.77
N ARG A 209 1.74 11.09 -3.55
CA ARG A 209 0.99 10.09 -4.34
C ARG A 209 -0.52 10.31 -4.21
N VAL A 210 -1.01 10.51 -2.99
CA VAL A 210 -2.43 10.73 -2.70
C VAL A 210 -2.94 12.02 -3.36
N LEU A 211 -2.19 13.11 -3.28
CA LEU A 211 -2.53 14.38 -3.92
C LEU A 211 -2.56 14.26 -5.45
N LEU A 212 -1.60 13.53 -6.04
CA LEU A 212 -1.63 13.21 -7.47
C LEU A 212 -2.92 12.48 -7.87
N TYR A 213 -3.36 11.49 -7.08
CA TYR A 213 -4.57 10.69 -7.34
C TYR A 213 -5.85 11.52 -7.17
N ARG A 214 -5.80 12.55 -6.34
CA ARG A 214 -6.88 13.51 -6.16
C ARG A 214 -6.91 14.63 -7.22
N GLY A 215 -5.88 14.73 -8.07
CA GLY A 215 -5.74 15.80 -9.03
C GLY A 215 -5.30 17.15 -8.43
N ASP A 216 -4.81 17.14 -7.19
CA ASP A 216 -4.13 18.31 -6.61
C ASP A 216 -2.68 18.36 -7.09
N TRP A 217 -2.53 18.84 -8.33
CA TRP A 217 -1.25 18.91 -9.02
C TRP A 217 -0.23 19.79 -8.29
N SER A 218 -0.68 20.93 -7.78
CA SER A 218 0.20 21.85 -7.03
C SER A 218 0.67 21.24 -5.72
N GLY A 219 -0.20 20.53 -5.01
CA GLY A 219 0.16 19.78 -3.81
C GLY A 219 1.12 18.64 -4.12
N ALA A 220 0.84 17.84 -5.15
CA ALA A 220 1.67 16.71 -5.56
C ALA A 220 3.08 17.16 -5.99
N GLU A 221 3.18 18.26 -6.74
CA GLU A 221 4.46 18.86 -7.16
C GLU A 221 5.27 19.30 -5.94
N ARG A 222 4.68 20.07 -5.05
CA ARG A 222 5.35 20.62 -3.86
C ARG A 222 5.85 19.52 -2.93
N GLU A 223 4.99 18.52 -2.63
CA GLU A 223 5.36 17.45 -1.68
C GLU A 223 6.40 16.50 -2.29
N SER A 224 6.29 16.15 -3.58
CA SER A 224 7.30 15.33 -4.26
C SER A 224 8.65 16.05 -4.37
N ALA A 225 8.66 17.35 -4.73
CA ALA A 225 9.88 18.16 -4.77
C ALA A 225 10.57 18.23 -3.39
N THR A 226 9.79 18.34 -2.31
CA THR A 226 10.31 18.35 -0.93
C THR A 226 11.04 17.05 -0.60
N VAL A 227 10.49 15.89 -0.98
CA VAL A 227 11.15 14.60 -0.76
C VAL A 227 12.40 14.49 -1.63
N ILE A 228 12.31 14.80 -2.93
CA ILE A 228 13.44 14.73 -3.87
C ILE A 228 14.65 15.54 -3.34
N ALA A 229 14.41 16.74 -2.84
CA ALA A 229 15.46 17.61 -2.30
C ALA A 229 16.17 17.04 -1.05
N GLY A 230 15.52 16.12 -0.32
CA GLY A 230 16.05 15.45 0.87
C GLY A 230 16.85 14.17 0.61
N PHE A 231 16.94 13.74 -0.66
CA PHE A 231 17.60 12.48 -1.05
C PHE A 231 18.72 12.74 -2.06
N PRO A 232 19.70 11.82 -2.17
CA PRO A 232 20.71 11.90 -3.21
C PRO A 232 20.06 11.78 -4.59
N PRO A 233 20.67 12.33 -5.65
CA PRO A 233 20.21 12.14 -7.02
C PRO A 233 20.10 10.65 -7.38
N LEU A 234 19.26 10.35 -8.39
CA LEU A 234 19.17 9.00 -8.93
C LEU A 234 20.50 8.64 -9.61
N GLU A 235 21.09 7.52 -9.22
CA GLU A 235 22.39 7.07 -9.72
C GLU A 235 22.31 5.62 -10.23
N ALA A 236 23.17 5.26 -11.20
CA ALA A 236 23.47 3.89 -11.57
C ALA A 236 24.50 3.30 -10.57
N PRO A 237 24.59 1.96 -10.43
CA PRO A 237 23.87 0.93 -11.16
C PRO A 237 22.47 0.64 -10.61
N LEU A 238 21.62 0.01 -11.44
CA LEU A 238 20.26 -0.43 -11.08
C LEU A 238 20.26 -1.68 -10.19
N GLU A 239 21.36 -2.43 -10.19
CA GLU A 239 21.51 -3.63 -9.37
C GLU A 239 21.58 -3.26 -7.88
N GLY A 240 20.80 -3.99 -7.09
CA GLY A 240 20.79 -3.80 -5.63
C GLY A 240 19.86 -2.71 -5.12
N LEU A 241 19.06 -2.07 -5.97
CA LEU A 241 18.09 -1.04 -5.56
C LEU A 241 17.06 -1.56 -4.52
N PHE A 242 16.80 -2.86 -4.51
CA PHE A 242 15.85 -3.51 -3.60
C PHE A 242 16.51 -4.16 -2.39
N LYS A 243 17.83 -3.97 -2.18
CA LYS A 243 18.50 -4.33 -0.94
C LYS A 243 18.02 -3.44 0.20
N ALA A 244 17.89 -4.03 1.38
CA ALA A 244 17.46 -3.30 2.57
C ALA A 244 18.31 -2.05 2.83
N GLY A 245 17.66 -0.94 3.10
CA GLY A 245 18.30 0.33 3.42
C GLY A 245 18.94 1.06 2.22
N HIS A 246 18.66 0.65 0.97
CA HIS A 246 19.22 1.33 -0.21
C HIS A 246 18.96 2.86 -0.17
N PRO A 247 19.90 3.72 -0.61
CA PRO A 247 19.73 5.18 -0.57
C PRO A 247 18.46 5.71 -1.20
N GLU A 248 18.01 5.14 -2.33
CA GLU A 248 16.76 5.52 -3.02
C GLU A 248 15.48 5.03 -2.31
N THR A 249 15.58 4.09 -1.37
CA THR A 249 14.43 3.62 -0.59
C THR A 249 14.00 4.69 0.41
N ILE A 250 12.73 5.05 0.40
CA ILE A 250 12.12 6.00 1.33
C ILE A 250 11.47 5.24 2.49
N PHE A 251 10.74 4.16 2.16
CA PHE A 251 10.09 3.29 3.14
C PHE A 251 10.02 1.85 2.63
N GLU A 252 10.33 0.91 3.52
CA GLU A 252 10.31 -0.54 3.25
C GLU A 252 9.72 -1.30 4.44
N LEU A 253 9.08 -2.45 4.22
CA LEU A 253 8.65 -3.34 5.29
C LEU A 253 9.75 -4.35 5.61
N TRP A 254 10.17 -4.36 6.86
CA TRP A 254 11.10 -5.36 7.38
C TRP A 254 10.54 -6.77 7.19
N LYS A 255 11.41 -7.70 6.81
CA LYS A 255 11.09 -9.11 6.62
C LYS A 255 11.98 -9.98 7.50
N GLU A 256 11.37 -10.78 8.38
CA GLU A 256 12.08 -11.68 9.29
C GLU A 256 13.03 -12.63 8.54
N ARG A 257 12.59 -13.15 7.40
CA ARG A 257 13.39 -14.04 6.55
C ARG A 257 14.49 -13.32 5.76
N GLY A 258 14.54 -12.00 5.78
CA GLY A 258 15.53 -11.21 5.04
C GLY A 258 15.40 -11.29 3.52
N TYR A 259 14.25 -11.73 2.99
CA TYR A 259 13.92 -11.69 1.56
C TYR A 259 12.42 -11.46 1.38
N SER A 260 12.02 -10.89 0.24
CA SER A 260 10.66 -10.58 -0.10
C SER A 260 10.22 -11.36 -1.37
N PHE A 261 9.76 -10.69 -2.39
CA PHE A 261 9.12 -11.28 -3.58
C PHE A 261 9.95 -12.28 -4.41
N GLY A 262 11.27 -12.38 -4.19
CA GLY A 262 12.12 -13.24 -5.01
C GLY A 262 11.69 -14.71 -5.02
N ALA A 263 11.16 -15.24 -3.92
CA ALA A 263 10.64 -16.60 -3.88
C ALA A 263 9.39 -16.81 -4.75
N THR A 264 8.59 -15.75 -4.96
CA THR A 264 7.38 -15.75 -5.79
C THR A 264 7.70 -15.63 -7.27
N TYR A 265 8.67 -14.79 -7.63
CA TYR A 265 9.00 -14.50 -9.03
C TYR A 265 10.03 -15.45 -9.63
N ILE A 266 11.11 -15.75 -8.90
CA ILE A 266 12.23 -16.51 -9.42
C ILE A 266 11.91 -18.01 -9.37
N PRO A 267 12.10 -18.78 -10.45
CA PRO A 267 11.90 -20.23 -10.44
C PRO A 267 12.89 -20.92 -9.49
N ALA A 268 12.48 -22.09 -8.93
CA ALA A 268 13.30 -22.82 -7.97
C ALA A 268 14.60 -23.39 -8.54
N THR A 269 14.64 -23.60 -9.86
CA THR A 269 15.81 -24.06 -10.60
C THR A 269 15.99 -23.21 -11.87
N SER A 270 17.19 -23.17 -12.42
CA SER A 270 17.51 -22.39 -13.62
C SER A 270 16.68 -22.78 -14.85
N THR A 271 16.21 -24.04 -14.92
CA THR A 271 15.35 -24.56 -16.00
C THR A 271 13.89 -24.66 -15.60
N GLY A 272 13.57 -24.43 -14.33
CA GLY A 272 12.20 -24.46 -13.83
C GLY A 272 11.36 -23.37 -14.45
N ALA A 273 10.08 -23.64 -14.73
CA ALA A 273 9.16 -22.63 -15.20
C ALA A 273 8.85 -21.64 -14.07
N PRO A 274 8.97 -20.30 -14.28
CA PRO A 274 8.47 -19.32 -13.34
C PRO A 274 6.95 -19.40 -13.26
N THR A 275 6.40 -19.21 -12.07
CA THR A 275 4.94 -19.15 -11.88
C THR A 275 4.34 -17.94 -12.56
N LEU A 276 5.06 -16.81 -12.52
CA LEU A 276 4.67 -15.53 -13.09
C LEU A 276 5.66 -15.15 -14.20
N VAL A 277 5.15 -14.93 -15.39
CA VAL A 277 5.92 -14.65 -16.62
C VAL A 277 5.61 -13.23 -17.07
N VAL A 278 6.64 -12.48 -17.43
CA VAL A 278 6.50 -11.12 -17.97
C VAL A 278 5.86 -11.19 -19.37
N ARG A 279 4.85 -10.37 -19.63
CA ARG A 279 4.19 -10.31 -20.94
C ARG A 279 5.08 -9.63 -21.99
N ASP A 280 4.88 -10.03 -23.24
CA ASP A 280 5.65 -9.51 -24.39
C ASP A 280 5.55 -7.99 -24.51
N GLY A 281 4.37 -7.40 -24.29
CA GLY A 281 4.20 -5.94 -24.34
C GLY A 281 5.07 -5.16 -23.34
N LEU A 282 5.28 -5.70 -22.13
CA LEU A 282 6.21 -5.09 -21.17
C LEU A 282 7.67 -5.32 -21.59
N LEU A 283 8.00 -6.48 -22.18
CA LEU A 283 9.35 -6.74 -22.72
C LEU A 283 9.69 -5.85 -23.91
N GLU A 284 8.73 -5.56 -24.79
CA GLU A 284 8.87 -4.63 -25.89
C GLU A 284 9.07 -3.19 -25.40
N LEU A 285 8.38 -2.82 -24.33
CA LEU A 285 8.53 -1.51 -23.68
C LEU A 285 9.93 -1.35 -23.06
N LEU A 286 10.50 -2.41 -22.47
CA LEU A 286 11.86 -2.51 -21.96
C LEU A 286 12.79 -2.95 -23.10
N ASP A 287 13.12 -2.06 -24.03
CA ASP A 287 14.00 -2.37 -25.15
C ASP A 287 15.42 -2.79 -24.71
N GLU A 288 16.24 -3.26 -25.66
CA GLU A 288 17.58 -3.79 -25.34
C GLU A 288 18.56 -2.73 -24.80
N GLN A 289 18.29 -1.45 -25.03
CA GLN A 289 19.12 -0.34 -24.53
C GLN A 289 18.72 0.09 -23.12
N ASP A 290 17.52 -0.30 -22.67
CA ASP A 290 17.05 0.00 -21.33
C ASP A 290 17.74 -0.91 -20.29
N GLY A 291 18.58 -0.33 -19.45
CA GLY A 291 19.30 -1.08 -18.40
C GLY A 291 18.37 -1.84 -17.44
N ARG A 292 17.12 -1.43 -17.33
CA ARG A 292 16.10 -2.13 -16.51
C ARG A 292 15.74 -3.50 -17.08
N ARG A 293 15.87 -3.70 -18.40
CA ARG A 293 15.64 -5.01 -19.00
C ARG A 293 16.51 -6.08 -18.38
N SER A 294 17.79 -5.82 -18.19
CA SER A 294 18.73 -6.77 -17.57
C SER A 294 18.69 -6.72 -16.03
N ALA A 295 18.40 -5.55 -15.43
CA ALA A 295 18.40 -5.39 -13.97
C ALA A 295 17.11 -5.88 -13.30
N TYR A 296 15.94 -5.71 -13.98
CA TYR A 296 14.62 -5.96 -13.40
C TYR A 296 13.90 -7.18 -13.99
N VAL A 297 14.41 -7.75 -15.07
CA VAL A 297 13.87 -8.95 -15.71
C VAL A 297 15.00 -9.97 -15.88
N SER A 298 14.69 -11.24 -15.65
CA SER A 298 15.58 -12.35 -15.92
C SER A 298 14.89 -13.39 -16.79
N VAL A 299 15.66 -14.35 -17.32
CA VAL A 299 15.16 -15.39 -18.21
C VAL A 299 15.65 -16.75 -17.73
N ASN A 300 14.75 -17.76 -17.73
CA ASN A 300 15.14 -19.13 -17.40
C ASN A 300 15.75 -19.86 -18.63
N GLY A 301 16.26 -21.06 -18.42
CA GLY A 301 16.84 -21.88 -19.48
C GLY A 301 15.87 -22.30 -20.60
N SER A 302 14.57 -22.07 -20.45
CA SER A 302 13.52 -22.30 -21.46
C SER A 302 13.07 -21.04 -22.18
N GLY A 303 13.71 -19.89 -21.94
CA GLY A 303 13.40 -18.63 -22.59
C GLY A 303 12.21 -17.86 -21.97
N LEU A 304 11.71 -18.27 -20.81
CA LEU A 304 10.61 -17.56 -20.12
C LEU A 304 11.15 -16.42 -19.26
N HIS A 305 10.66 -15.20 -19.48
CA HIS A 305 11.06 -14.02 -18.73
C HIS A 305 10.23 -13.86 -17.46
N PHE A 306 10.89 -13.48 -16.35
CA PHE A 306 10.24 -13.29 -15.06
C PHE A 306 10.76 -12.03 -14.35
N PRO A 307 9.95 -11.41 -13.45
CA PRO A 307 10.38 -10.25 -12.66
C PRO A 307 11.60 -10.58 -11.81
N TYR A 308 12.61 -9.70 -11.82
CA TYR A 308 13.91 -9.93 -11.16
C TYR A 308 14.40 -8.68 -10.40
N LYS A 309 13.49 -7.84 -9.94
CA LYS A 309 13.82 -6.70 -9.06
C LYS A 309 14.36 -7.17 -7.72
N TYR A 310 13.68 -8.14 -7.11
CA TYR A 310 14.12 -8.89 -5.93
C TYR A 310 14.86 -10.14 -6.39
N LYS A 311 16.04 -10.39 -5.83
CA LYS A 311 16.96 -11.42 -6.32
C LYS A 311 17.13 -12.58 -5.35
N LEU A 312 16.68 -12.42 -4.09
CA LEU A 312 16.83 -13.41 -3.03
C LEU A 312 15.61 -14.32 -2.94
N ARG A 313 15.84 -15.62 -2.98
CA ARG A 313 14.85 -16.66 -2.66
C ARG A 313 14.99 -17.23 -1.26
N THR A 314 16.10 -16.97 -0.61
CA THR A 314 16.47 -17.53 0.70
C THR A 314 17.23 -16.48 1.49
N VAL A 315 17.42 -16.74 2.78
CA VAL A 315 18.17 -15.86 3.70
C VAL A 315 19.55 -15.51 3.15
N SER A 316 19.91 -14.24 3.25
CA SER A 316 21.20 -13.67 2.85
C SER A 316 21.73 -12.74 3.94
N ALA A 317 23.06 -12.56 3.97
CA ALA A 317 23.69 -11.55 4.81
C ALA A 317 23.36 -10.12 4.37
N GLU A 318 22.99 -9.93 3.09
CA GLU A 318 22.49 -8.66 2.55
C GLU A 318 21.02 -8.83 2.21
N PRO A 319 20.08 -8.54 3.15
CA PRO A 319 18.67 -8.81 2.98
C PRO A 319 18.01 -7.90 1.93
N GLU A 320 16.88 -8.36 1.40
CA GLU A 320 15.93 -7.58 0.60
C GLU A 320 14.61 -7.45 1.36
N TYR A 321 14.16 -6.22 1.57
CA TYR A 321 12.89 -5.93 2.21
C TYR A 321 11.86 -5.45 1.17
N ASP A 322 10.59 -5.47 1.54
CA ASP A 322 9.51 -5.02 0.65
C ASP A 322 9.51 -3.49 0.54
N VAL A 323 9.97 -2.95 -0.59
CA VAL A 323 10.07 -1.51 -0.85
C VAL A 323 8.71 -0.95 -1.25
N LEU A 324 8.14 -0.08 -0.41
CA LEU A 324 6.82 0.50 -0.58
C LEU A 324 6.85 1.89 -1.22
N LEU A 325 7.89 2.66 -0.88
CA LEU A 325 8.09 4.02 -1.38
C LEU A 325 9.55 4.20 -1.74
N ARG A 326 9.81 4.63 -2.97
CA ARG A 326 11.17 4.87 -3.46
C ARG A 326 11.26 6.11 -4.34
N LEU A 327 12.43 6.68 -4.38
CA LEU A 327 12.71 7.99 -4.97
C LEU A 327 12.28 8.14 -6.45
N PRO A 328 12.47 7.17 -7.36
CA PRO A 328 12.04 7.32 -8.75
C PRO A 328 10.54 7.58 -8.92
N GLU A 329 9.70 7.02 -8.05
CA GLU A 329 8.28 7.33 -8.09
C GLU A 329 8.02 8.83 -7.85
N LEU A 330 8.77 9.46 -6.95
CA LEU A 330 8.62 10.89 -6.64
C LEU A 330 9.02 11.77 -7.83
N TYR A 331 10.05 11.37 -8.60
CA TYR A 331 10.38 12.02 -9.86
C TYR A 331 9.23 11.91 -10.88
N LEU A 332 8.60 10.74 -10.99
CA LEU A 332 7.47 10.51 -11.90
C LEU A 332 6.19 11.22 -11.44
N ILE A 333 5.93 11.31 -10.13
CA ILE A 333 4.85 12.16 -9.58
C ILE A 333 5.09 13.63 -9.90
N ASN A 334 6.31 14.12 -9.68
CA ASN A 334 6.68 15.51 -9.94
C ASN A 334 6.58 15.84 -11.45
N ALA A 335 7.04 14.91 -12.31
CA ALA A 335 6.92 15.04 -13.75
C ALA A 335 5.46 15.20 -14.19
N GLU A 336 4.57 14.34 -13.70
CA GLU A 336 3.15 14.39 -14.02
C GLU A 336 2.50 15.69 -13.51
N ALA A 337 2.76 16.04 -12.26
CA ALA A 337 2.23 17.25 -11.67
C ALA A 337 2.64 18.52 -12.44
N LYS A 338 3.92 18.64 -12.80
CA LYS A 338 4.45 19.74 -13.63
C LYS A 338 3.78 19.79 -14.99
N LEU A 339 3.62 18.64 -15.65
CA LEU A 339 2.95 18.55 -16.95
C LEU A 339 1.51 19.07 -16.87
N MET A 340 0.78 18.67 -15.84
CA MET A 340 -0.61 19.10 -15.62
C MET A 340 -0.74 20.58 -15.23
N LEU A 341 0.33 21.15 -14.66
CA LEU A 341 0.44 22.60 -14.39
C LEU A 341 0.94 23.42 -15.59
N GLY A 342 1.26 22.76 -16.72
CA GLY A 342 1.75 23.40 -17.93
C GLY A 342 3.27 23.62 -18.00
N ASP A 343 4.03 23.15 -17.01
CA ASP A 343 5.50 23.14 -17.02
C ASP A 343 6.03 21.91 -17.76
N ILE A 344 5.92 21.93 -19.09
CA ILE A 344 6.33 20.81 -19.95
C ILE A 344 7.85 20.58 -19.82
N THR A 345 8.65 21.63 -19.80
CA THR A 345 10.12 21.55 -19.69
C THR A 345 10.53 20.89 -18.37
N GLY A 346 9.99 21.35 -17.26
CA GLY A 346 10.28 20.75 -15.94
C GLY A 346 9.78 19.31 -15.82
N SER A 347 8.69 18.94 -16.48
CA SER A 347 8.23 17.56 -16.58
C SER A 347 9.26 16.67 -17.31
N ILE A 348 9.77 17.15 -18.45
CA ILE A 348 10.80 16.43 -19.23
C ILE A 348 12.09 16.27 -18.41
N ASP A 349 12.50 17.28 -17.64
CA ASP A 349 13.68 17.19 -16.77
C ASP A 349 13.54 16.06 -15.74
N MET A 350 12.38 15.93 -15.10
CA MET A 350 12.11 14.87 -14.13
C MET A 350 12.09 13.49 -14.79
N LEU A 351 11.46 13.36 -15.96
CA LEU A 351 11.47 12.12 -16.74
C LEU A 351 12.90 11.74 -17.16
N ASN A 352 13.68 12.72 -17.63
CA ASN A 352 15.05 12.50 -18.09
C ASN A 352 15.97 12.02 -16.95
N ALA A 353 15.75 12.45 -15.72
CA ALA A 353 16.50 11.92 -14.58
C ALA A 353 16.32 10.40 -14.41
N VAL A 354 15.07 9.90 -14.54
CA VAL A 354 14.78 8.46 -14.45
C VAL A 354 15.33 7.71 -15.67
N ARG A 355 15.14 8.24 -16.86
CA ARG A 355 15.60 7.65 -18.13
C ARG A 355 17.12 7.52 -18.21
N GLN A 356 17.83 8.61 -17.88
CA GLN A 356 19.30 8.64 -17.93
C GLN A 356 19.93 7.67 -16.93
N ARG A 357 19.36 7.53 -15.72
CA ARG A 357 19.78 6.50 -14.76
C ARG A 357 19.64 5.09 -15.37
N ALA A 358 18.58 4.84 -16.16
CA ALA A 358 18.35 3.57 -16.84
C ALA A 358 19.20 3.40 -18.12
N GLY A 359 20.06 4.36 -18.47
CA GLY A 359 20.90 4.33 -19.67
C GLY A 359 20.20 4.77 -20.94
N LEU A 360 18.96 5.27 -20.87
CA LEU A 360 18.20 5.75 -22.01
C LEU A 360 18.56 7.20 -22.35
N ALA A 361 18.48 7.55 -23.64
CA ALA A 361 18.55 8.93 -24.09
C ALA A 361 17.44 9.77 -23.45
N GLY A 362 17.76 11.02 -23.10
CA GLY A 362 16.78 11.99 -22.66
C GLY A 362 15.76 12.33 -23.74
N LEU A 363 14.55 12.70 -23.31
CA LEU A 363 13.52 13.27 -24.18
C LEU A 363 13.92 14.69 -24.60
N ASP A 364 13.59 15.06 -25.84
CA ASP A 364 13.80 16.41 -26.34
C ASP A 364 12.77 17.39 -25.74
N HIS A 365 13.24 18.53 -25.27
CA HIS A 365 12.39 19.57 -24.67
C HIS A 365 11.42 20.25 -25.67
N SER A 366 11.59 19.98 -26.96
CA SER A 366 10.66 20.43 -28.01
C SER A 366 9.44 19.52 -28.17
N LEU A 367 9.35 18.42 -27.43
CA LEU A 367 8.21 17.50 -27.51
C LEU A 367 6.90 18.21 -27.11
N PRO A 368 5.81 18.01 -27.87
CA PRO A 368 4.50 18.53 -27.49
C PRO A 368 3.95 17.78 -26.27
N GLY A 369 3.10 18.45 -25.50
CA GLY A 369 2.59 17.94 -24.21
C GLY A 369 1.95 16.55 -24.31
N ASP A 370 1.20 16.25 -25.37
CA ASP A 370 0.57 14.94 -25.58
C ASP A 370 1.60 13.82 -25.79
N ALA A 371 2.75 14.12 -26.40
CA ALA A 371 3.86 13.16 -26.51
C ALA A 371 4.54 12.96 -25.14
N VAL A 372 4.64 14.00 -24.32
CA VAL A 372 5.16 13.90 -22.95
C VAL A 372 4.23 13.06 -22.06
N VAL A 373 2.90 13.21 -22.20
CA VAL A 373 1.93 12.34 -21.52
C VAL A 373 2.18 10.87 -21.84
N ARG A 374 2.33 10.52 -23.12
CA ARG A 374 2.62 9.14 -23.52
C ARG A 374 3.94 8.64 -22.94
N ALA A 375 5.00 9.45 -23.06
CA ALA A 375 6.31 9.11 -22.51
C ALA A 375 6.27 8.90 -20.98
N LEU A 376 5.49 9.70 -20.25
CA LEU A 376 5.30 9.55 -18.81
C LEU A 376 4.62 8.21 -18.46
N ILE A 377 3.54 7.86 -19.15
CA ILE A 377 2.80 6.60 -18.93
C ILE A 377 3.72 5.41 -19.16
N ASP A 378 4.50 5.44 -20.26
CA ASP A 378 5.46 4.42 -20.58
C ASP A 378 6.61 4.35 -19.56
N GLU A 379 7.12 5.50 -19.12
CA GLU A 379 8.20 5.54 -18.14
C GLU A 379 7.76 5.02 -16.76
N ARG A 380 6.53 5.32 -16.34
CA ARG A 380 5.92 4.73 -15.13
C ARG A 380 5.80 3.22 -15.26
N ALA A 381 5.37 2.71 -16.41
CA ALA A 381 5.27 1.28 -16.66
C ALA A 381 6.65 0.58 -16.64
N ARG A 382 7.69 1.18 -17.25
CA ARG A 382 9.07 0.65 -17.23
C ARG A 382 9.67 0.63 -15.83
N GLU A 383 9.46 1.69 -15.07
CA GLU A 383 10.10 1.87 -13.77
C GLU A 383 9.39 1.11 -12.65
N LEU A 384 8.06 1.13 -12.63
CA LEU A 384 7.25 0.74 -11.47
C LEU A 384 6.52 -0.61 -11.65
N PHE A 385 6.76 -1.36 -12.73
CA PHE A 385 6.10 -2.66 -12.93
C PHE A 385 6.34 -3.62 -11.76
N CYS A 386 5.34 -4.39 -11.44
CA CYS A 386 5.32 -5.34 -10.31
C CYS A 386 5.63 -4.69 -8.96
N GLU A 387 5.36 -3.41 -8.77
CA GLU A 387 5.50 -2.70 -7.50
C GLU A 387 4.18 -2.04 -7.09
N GLY A 388 3.77 -2.19 -5.84
CA GLY A 388 2.68 -1.42 -5.22
C GLY A 388 1.34 -1.42 -5.95
N GLY A 389 1.16 -2.17 -7.04
CA GLY A 389 -0.01 -2.12 -7.90
C GLY A 389 -0.08 -0.86 -8.79
N HIS A 390 1.05 -0.16 -8.98
CA HIS A 390 1.11 1.10 -9.71
C HIS A 390 0.43 1.04 -11.07
N ARG A 391 0.70 0.01 -11.89
CA ARG A 391 0.10 -0.11 -13.22
C ARG A 391 -1.42 -0.14 -13.19
N PHE A 392 -2.02 -0.92 -12.28
CA PHE A 392 -3.47 -0.99 -12.13
C PHE A 392 -4.06 0.36 -11.73
N PHE A 393 -3.47 1.01 -10.74
CA PHE A 393 -3.95 2.29 -10.24
C PHE A 393 -3.75 3.42 -11.26
N ASP A 394 -2.62 3.44 -11.97
CA ASP A 394 -2.35 4.43 -13.02
C ASP A 394 -3.35 4.33 -14.18
N LEU A 395 -3.58 3.11 -14.69
CA LEU A 395 -4.56 2.91 -15.76
C LEU A 395 -5.97 3.34 -15.34
N LYS A 396 -6.35 3.08 -14.07
CA LYS A 396 -7.65 3.52 -13.54
C LYS A 396 -7.77 5.04 -13.46
N ARG A 397 -6.85 5.70 -12.75
CA ARG A 397 -6.91 7.15 -12.51
C ARG A 397 -6.76 7.98 -13.77
N LEU A 398 -6.06 7.46 -14.77
CA LEU A 398 -5.91 8.09 -16.09
C LEU A 398 -7.05 7.76 -17.06
N GLY A 399 -8.01 6.91 -16.66
CA GLY A 399 -9.15 6.50 -17.51
C GLY A 399 -8.77 5.58 -18.67
N LEU A 400 -7.58 4.94 -18.63
CA LEU A 400 -7.02 4.13 -19.71
C LEU A 400 -7.29 2.63 -19.50
N ILE A 401 -7.81 2.22 -18.35
CA ILE A 401 -7.85 0.81 -17.99
C ILE A 401 -8.73 -0.02 -18.96
N ASP A 402 -9.88 0.50 -19.36
CA ASP A 402 -10.79 -0.23 -20.25
C ASP A 402 -10.16 -0.42 -21.64
N GLU A 403 -9.51 0.61 -22.19
CA GLU A 403 -8.83 0.54 -23.49
C GLU A 403 -7.68 -0.46 -23.47
N VAL A 404 -6.76 -0.32 -22.51
CA VAL A 404 -5.57 -1.18 -22.40
C VAL A 404 -5.95 -2.62 -22.11
N MET A 405 -6.91 -2.84 -21.21
CA MET A 405 -7.30 -4.18 -20.81
C MET A 405 -8.12 -4.89 -21.89
N ALA A 406 -9.00 -4.21 -22.60
CA ALA A 406 -9.73 -4.79 -23.73
C ALA A 406 -8.79 -5.22 -24.87
N ALA A 407 -7.67 -4.52 -25.06
CA ALA A 407 -6.65 -4.89 -26.05
C ALA A 407 -5.81 -6.12 -25.63
N THR A 408 -5.65 -6.38 -24.32
CA THR A 408 -4.72 -7.40 -23.81
C THR A 408 -5.41 -8.62 -23.21
N LYS A 409 -6.67 -8.47 -22.75
CA LYS A 409 -7.42 -9.51 -22.05
C LYS A 409 -8.84 -9.63 -22.61
N PRO A 410 -9.15 -10.69 -23.35
CA PRO A 410 -10.49 -10.90 -23.95
C PRO A 410 -11.63 -11.02 -22.93
N THR A 411 -11.31 -11.35 -21.68
CA THR A 411 -12.26 -11.52 -20.57
C THR A 411 -12.51 -10.24 -19.77
N TRP A 412 -11.88 -9.12 -20.15
CA TRP A 412 -12.01 -7.87 -19.42
C TRP A 412 -13.44 -7.33 -19.51
N GLU A 413 -13.99 -7.01 -18.35
CA GLU A 413 -15.24 -6.27 -18.20
C GLU A 413 -15.01 -5.00 -17.38
N SER A 414 -15.67 -3.89 -17.72
CA SER A 414 -15.44 -2.58 -17.09
C SER A 414 -15.76 -2.57 -15.59
N GLY A 415 -16.61 -3.46 -15.08
CA GLY A 415 -16.87 -3.66 -13.66
C GLY A 415 -15.63 -4.09 -12.87
N ALA A 416 -14.69 -4.81 -13.51
CA ALA A 416 -13.46 -5.28 -12.90
C ALA A 416 -12.46 -4.17 -12.53
N LYS A 417 -12.76 -2.91 -12.79
CA LYS A 417 -12.01 -1.74 -12.26
C LYS A 417 -12.04 -1.65 -10.74
N LEU A 418 -13.04 -2.21 -10.10
CA LEU A 418 -13.15 -2.33 -8.66
C LEU A 418 -13.27 -3.81 -8.30
N PHE A 419 -12.72 -4.16 -7.17
CA PHE A 419 -12.88 -5.50 -6.62
C PHE A 419 -14.26 -5.66 -6.00
N PRO A 420 -14.82 -6.88 -5.99
CA PRO A 420 -16.10 -7.13 -5.33
C PRO A 420 -15.96 -6.95 -3.82
N ILE A 421 -16.99 -6.38 -3.17
CA ILE A 421 -17.06 -6.39 -1.72
C ILE A 421 -17.15 -7.85 -1.25
N PRO A 422 -16.30 -8.31 -0.30
CA PRO A 422 -16.29 -9.71 0.10
C PRO A 422 -17.63 -10.15 0.68
N GLN A 423 -18.17 -11.30 0.22
CA GLN A 423 -19.49 -11.80 0.62
C GLN A 423 -19.58 -11.97 2.14
N GLN A 424 -18.54 -12.53 2.77
CA GLN A 424 -18.55 -12.73 4.21
C GLN A 424 -18.62 -11.42 5.02
N GLU A 425 -18.17 -10.31 4.48
CA GLU A 425 -18.27 -9.00 5.13
C GLU A 425 -19.66 -8.39 4.92
N MET A 426 -20.28 -8.63 3.73
CA MET A 426 -21.67 -8.26 3.48
C MET A 426 -22.65 -9.04 4.37
N ASP A 427 -22.39 -10.34 4.58
CA ASP A 427 -23.20 -11.20 5.47
C ASP A 427 -23.16 -10.71 6.93
N ARG A 428 -22.04 -10.11 7.35
CA ARG A 428 -21.85 -9.55 8.72
C ARG A 428 -22.40 -8.14 8.86
N ASN A 429 -22.37 -7.36 7.78
CA ASN A 429 -22.80 -5.97 7.79
C ASN A 429 -23.80 -5.70 6.65
N PRO A 430 -25.12 -5.73 6.95
CA PRO A 430 -26.17 -5.53 5.96
C PRO A 430 -26.23 -4.11 5.36
N ARG A 431 -25.42 -3.17 5.83
CA ARG A 431 -25.29 -1.83 5.24
C ARG A 431 -24.28 -1.77 4.10
N LEU A 432 -23.51 -2.83 3.88
CA LEU A 432 -22.62 -2.92 2.73
C LEU A 432 -23.44 -3.24 1.47
N THR A 433 -23.10 -2.57 0.40
CA THR A 433 -23.64 -2.80 -0.94
C THR A 433 -22.53 -3.30 -1.85
N GLN A 434 -22.88 -4.12 -2.84
CA GLN A 434 -21.91 -4.65 -3.79
C GLN A 434 -21.48 -3.59 -4.82
N ASN A 435 -20.29 -3.73 -5.40
CA ASN A 435 -19.86 -2.97 -6.55
C ASN A 435 -20.59 -3.45 -7.82
N GLU A 436 -20.74 -2.52 -8.77
CA GLU A 436 -21.36 -2.83 -10.08
C GLU A 436 -20.56 -3.95 -10.78
N GLY A 437 -21.28 -4.88 -11.42
CA GLY A 437 -20.71 -6.04 -12.11
C GLY A 437 -20.59 -7.32 -11.27
N TYR A 438 -20.94 -7.28 -9.97
CA TYR A 438 -20.82 -8.43 -9.06
C TYR A 438 -22.16 -8.81 -8.37
N ASN A 439 -23.28 -8.43 -8.91
CA ASN A 439 -24.63 -8.75 -8.38
C ASN A 439 -25.13 -10.11 -8.86
#